data_6ed9ddf3570bf1ccd1e739544a859ac1
#
_entry.id   6ed9ddf3570bf1ccd1e739544a859ac1
#
_cell.length_a   1.000
_cell.length_b   1.000
_cell.length_c   1.000
_cell.angle_alpha   90.00
_cell.angle_beta   90.00
_cell.angle_gamma   90.00
#
_symmetry.space_group_name_H-M   'P 1'
#
loop_
_entity.id
_entity.type
_entity.pdbx_description
1 polymer ?
#
loop_
_entity_poly.entity_id
_entity_poly.type
_entity_poly.pdbx_seq_one_letter_code
_entity_poly.pdbx_strand_id
1 'polypeptide(L)'
;VSDVVLGQNPRTIELFTWIDSGAMEVSWAIKMDTLSSVMLFMVTTVAAVIHIYSIGYMHHDPGIPRFMAYLCLFTFFMLMLVSADNLVQLFFGWEGVGLCSYLLIGFWFDQDSAASPRLPGRQTGSGNSRAGRKAFVVNRVGDFGFLIAVFLMFWAVGSLQFEEVFHYFEEHGAAASGLATAIALLLLVGVTGKSAQIPLFVWLPDAMAGPTPVSALIHAATMVTAGI
;
A
#
# COMPACT_ATOMS: atom_id res chain seq x y z
N VAL A 1 10.31 19.55 -4.02
CA VAL A 1 11.18 18.44 -3.60
C VAL A 1 12.55 18.96 -3.16
N SER A 2 13.23 19.82 -3.97
CA SER A 2 14.56 20.35 -3.60
C SER A 2 14.56 21.10 -2.26
N ASP A 3 13.56 21.96 -2.02
CA ASP A 3 13.47 22.77 -0.79
C ASP A 3 13.19 21.91 0.45
N VAL A 4 12.49 20.79 0.29
CA VAL A 4 12.18 19.86 1.37
C VAL A 4 13.36 18.93 1.66
N VAL A 5 13.97 18.37 0.62
CA VAL A 5 15.09 17.40 0.77
C VAL A 5 16.39 18.10 1.14
N LEU A 6 16.69 19.22 0.50
CA LEU A 6 17.94 19.96 0.74
C LEU A 6 17.82 21.00 1.84
N GLY A 7 16.65 21.65 1.96
CA GLY A 7 16.36 22.66 2.96
C GLY A 7 15.84 22.14 4.30
N GLN A 8 15.49 20.85 4.39
CA GLN A 8 14.90 20.21 5.58
C GLN A 8 13.67 20.96 6.12
N ASN A 9 12.88 21.56 5.23
CA ASN A 9 11.66 22.28 5.59
C ASN A 9 10.43 21.40 5.28
N PRO A 10 9.93 20.60 6.23
CA PRO A 10 8.72 19.82 6.02
C PRO A 10 7.53 20.74 5.78
N ARG A 11 6.63 20.33 4.91
CA ARG A 11 5.39 21.07 4.59
C ARG A 11 4.23 20.12 4.58
N THR A 12 3.17 20.49 5.29
CA THR A 12 1.87 19.83 5.20
C THR A 12 0.90 20.78 4.51
N ILE A 13 0.22 20.28 3.48
CA ILE A 13 -0.82 21.01 2.74
C ILE A 13 -2.13 20.30 3.02
N GLU A 14 -2.96 20.92 3.83
CA GLU A 14 -4.30 20.47 4.10
C GLU A 14 -5.22 20.83 2.93
N LEU A 15 -5.99 19.86 2.43
CA LEU A 15 -6.88 20.04 1.29
C LEU A 15 -8.33 20.24 1.74
N PHE A 16 -8.82 19.39 2.62
CA PHE A 16 -10.17 19.46 3.20
C PHE A 16 -10.30 18.54 4.41
N THR A 17 -11.25 18.80 5.29
CA THR A 17 -11.63 17.88 6.36
C THR A 17 -12.41 16.71 5.77
N TRP A 18 -11.91 15.49 5.95
CA TRP A 18 -12.52 14.28 5.40
C TRP A 18 -13.54 13.66 6.36
N ILE A 19 -13.16 13.53 7.63
CA ILE A 19 -14.02 12.98 8.68
C ILE A 19 -14.06 14.00 9.80
N ASP A 20 -15.27 14.39 10.20
CA ASP A 20 -15.54 15.21 11.37
C ASP A 20 -16.69 14.55 12.13
N SER A 21 -16.36 13.88 13.23
CA SER A 21 -17.31 13.12 14.03
C SER A 21 -16.96 13.16 15.52
N GLY A 22 -17.50 14.15 16.22
CA GLY A 22 -17.32 14.31 17.65
C GLY A 22 -15.86 14.58 18.03
N ALA A 23 -15.19 13.61 18.64
CA ALA A 23 -13.78 13.74 19.03
C ALA A 23 -12.79 13.40 17.91
N MET A 24 -13.26 12.84 16.80
CA MET A 24 -12.41 12.42 15.69
C MET A 24 -12.50 13.43 14.54
N GLU A 25 -11.43 14.18 14.34
CA GLU A 25 -11.24 15.03 13.17
C GLU A 25 -10.08 14.47 12.34
N VAL A 26 -10.32 14.21 11.04
CA VAL A 26 -9.34 13.69 10.10
C VAL A 26 -9.34 14.58 8.87
N SER A 27 -8.24 15.24 8.63
CA SER A 27 -8.03 16.01 7.42
C SER A 27 -7.44 15.15 6.32
N TRP A 28 -7.77 15.50 5.08
CA TRP A 28 -7.06 14.99 3.92
C TRP A 28 -5.93 15.96 3.58
N ALA A 29 -4.71 15.53 3.79
CA ALA A 29 -3.54 16.37 3.68
C ALA A 29 -2.43 15.70 2.86
N ILE A 30 -1.52 16.50 2.34
CA ILE A 30 -0.30 16.05 1.67
C ILE A 30 0.87 16.49 2.53
N LYS A 31 1.52 15.53 3.17
CA LYS A 31 2.75 15.75 3.94
C LYS A 31 3.96 15.54 3.07
N MET A 32 4.81 16.54 3.03
CA MET A 32 6.08 16.53 2.32
C MET A 32 7.22 16.77 3.30
N ASP A 33 7.83 15.68 3.75
CA ASP A 33 9.10 15.68 4.47
C ASP A 33 10.19 14.99 3.62
N THR A 34 11.36 14.80 4.17
CA THR A 34 12.49 14.18 3.47
C THR A 34 12.15 12.74 3.04
N LEU A 35 11.53 11.95 3.94
CA LEU A 35 11.15 10.57 3.67
C LEU A 35 10.08 10.50 2.57
N SER A 36 8.98 11.24 2.72
CA SER A 36 7.90 11.31 1.74
C SER A 36 8.41 11.76 0.37
N SER A 37 9.29 12.75 0.33
CA SER A 37 9.84 13.27 -0.93
C SER A 37 10.70 12.25 -1.67
N VAL A 38 11.54 11.50 -0.96
CA VAL A 38 12.34 10.41 -1.54
C VAL A 38 11.44 9.29 -2.06
N MET A 39 10.45 8.89 -1.26
CA MET A 39 9.49 7.85 -1.65
C MET A 39 8.61 8.29 -2.83
N LEU A 40 8.12 9.52 -2.86
CA LEU A 40 7.37 10.08 -4.00
C LEU A 40 8.19 10.05 -5.28
N PHE A 41 9.45 10.47 -5.22
CA PHE A 41 10.36 10.41 -6.38
C PHE A 41 10.57 8.97 -6.87
N MET A 42 10.84 8.05 -5.95
CA MET A 42 11.07 6.64 -6.29
C MET A 42 9.81 6.01 -6.90
N VAL A 43 8.65 6.17 -6.26
CA VAL A 43 7.39 5.59 -6.71
C VAL A 43 6.99 6.13 -8.08
N THR A 44 7.03 7.45 -8.28
CA THR A 44 6.64 8.07 -9.56
C THR A 44 7.59 7.69 -10.69
N THR A 45 8.90 7.64 -10.44
CA THR A 45 9.90 7.27 -11.44
C THR A 45 9.73 5.81 -11.88
N VAL A 46 9.64 4.89 -10.92
CA VAL A 46 9.47 3.46 -11.21
C VAL A 46 8.12 3.21 -11.89
N ALA A 47 7.04 3.83 -11.40
CA ALA A 47 5.72 3.71 -12.02
C ALA A 47 5.74 4.20 -13.48
N ALA A 48 6.36 5.34 -13.77
CA ALA A 48 6.46 5.88 -15.13
C ALA A 48 7.17 4.89 -16.07
N VAL A 49 8.32 4.35 -15.66
CA VAL A 49 9.08 3.36 -16.45
C VAL A 49 8.24 2.10 -16.70
N ILE A 50 7.54 1.61 -15.67
CA ILE A 50 6.70 0.42 -15.77
C ILE A 50 5.49 0.66 -16.67
N HIS A 51 4.86 1.84 -16.62
CA HIS A 51 3.77 2.18 -17.53
C HIS A 51 4.24 2.18 -18.99
N ILE A 52 5.40 2.79 -19.29
CA ILE A 52 5.98 2.79 -20.63
C ILE A 52 6.30 1.35 -21.08
N TYR A 53 6.94 0.55 -20.24
CA TYR A 53 7.24 -0.84 -20.53
C TYR A 53 5.97 -1.67 -20.79
N SER A 54 4.91 -1.41 -20.03
CA SER A 54 3.64 -2.12 -20.14
C SER A 54 2.93 -1.91 -21.48
N ILE A 55 3.14 -0.77 -22.14
CA ILE A 55 2.58 -0.52 -23.48
C ILE A 55 3.07 -1.59 -24.47
N GLY A 56 4.38 -1.88 -24.48
CA GLY A 56 4.95 -2.93 -25.33
C GLY A 56 4.58 -4.33 -24.85
N TYR A 57 4.67 -4.58 -23.54
CA TYR A 57 4.42 -5.89 -22.96
C TYR A 57 2.98 -6.37 -23.18
N MET A 58 1.99 -5.49 -23.02
CA MET A 58 0.56 -5.79 -23.13
C MET A 58 -0.03 -5.49 -24.51
N HIS A 59 0.77 -5.12 -25.50
CA HIS A 59 0.31 -4.66 -26.82
C HIS A 59 -0.68 -5.61 -27.50
N HIS A 60 -0.52 -6.91 -27.33
CA HIS A 60 -1.38 -7.93 -27.96
C HIS A 60 -2.52 -8.41 -27.03
N ASP A 61 -2.63 -7.87 -25.81
CA ASP A 61 -3.66 -8.26 -24.85
C ASP A 61 -4.87 -7.34 -24.97
N PRO A 62 -6.07 -7.85 -25.27
CA PRO A 62 -7.28 -7.03 -25.39
C PRO A 62 -7.65 -6.31 -24.08
N GLY A 63 -7.14 -6.77 -22.95
CA GLY A 63 -7.35 -6.18 -21.64
C GLY A 63 -6.44 -5.01 -21.29
N ILE A 64 -5.58 -4.54 -22.22
CA ILE A 64 -4.62 -3.45 -21.95
C ILE A 64 -5.26 -2.19 -21.33
N PRO A 65 -6.47 -1.71 -21.71
CA PRO A 65 -7.05 -0.53 -21.07
C PRO A 65 -7.35 -0.76 -19.59
N ARG A 66 -7.90 -1.95 -19.26
CA ARG A 66 -8.17 -2.36 -17.88
C ARG A 66 -6.86 -2.49 -17.09
N PHE A 67 -5.82 -3.06 -17.70
CA PHE A 67 -4.51 -3.19 -17.09
C PHE A 67 -3.90 -1.84 -16.72
N MET A 68 -3.89 -0.89 -17.66
CA MET A 68 -3.35 0.45 -17.44
C MET A 68 -4.15 1.21 -16.37
N ALA A 69 -5.49 1.06 -16.36
CA ALA A 69 -6.32 1.64 -15.32
C ALA A 69 -5.96 1.10 -13.92
N TYR A 70 -5.70 -0.20 -13.78
CA TYR A 70 -5.28 -0.79 -12.51
C TYR A 70 -3.88 -0.35 -12.07
N LEU A 71 -2.94 -0.18 -13.00
CA LEU A 71 -1.62 0.38 -12.69
C LEU A 71 -1.71 1.83 -12.22
N CYS A 72 -2.53 2.66 -12.89
CA CYS A 72 -2.78 4.04 -12.46
C CYS A 72 -3.42 4.08 -11.07
N LEU A 73 -4.43 3.24 -10.83
CA LEU A 73 -5.10 3.14 -9.54
C LEU A 73 -4.13 2.71 -8.43
N PHE A 74 -3.27 1.73 -8.71
CA PHE A 74 -2.24 1.31 -7.77
C PHE A 74 -1.27 2.47 -7.44
N THR A 75 -0.80 3.19 -8.46
CA THR A 75 0.10 4.33 -8.27
C THR A 75 -0.57 5.42 -7.44
N PHE A 76 -1.85 5.72 -7.70
CA PHE A 76 -2.63 6.66 -6.91
C PHE A 76 -2.66 6.28 -5.42
N PHE A 77 -3.04 5.04 -5.09
CA PHE A 77 -3.10 4.61 -3.70
C PHE A 77 -1.73 4.60 -3.02
N MET A 78 -0.67 4.25 -3.77
CA MET A 78 0.68 4.29 -3.24
C MET A 78 1.14 5.73 -2.95
N LEU A 79 0.80 6.69 -3.82
CA LEU A 79 1.09 8.11 -3.57
C LEU A 79 0.31 8.64 -2.37
N MET A 80 -0.97 8.25 -2.20
CA MET A 80 -1.76 8.60 -1.02
C MET A 80 -1.16 8.04 0.26
N LEU A 81 -0.63 6.82 0.22
CA LEU A 81 0.02 6.19 1.36
C LEU A 81 1.27 6.95 1.79
N VAL A 82 2.18 7.23 0.85
CA VAL A 82 3.48 7.84 1.17
C VAL A 82 3.39 9.33 1.49
N SER A 83 2.32 10.01 1.10
CA SER A 83 2.08 11.43 1.39
C SER A 83 1.07 11.65 2.53
N ALA A 84 0.66 10.61 3.22
CA ALA A 84 -0.29 10.72 4.31
C ALA A 84 0.27 11.54 5.48
N ASP A 85 -0.58 12.34 6.10
CA ASP A 85 -0.27 13.11 7.30
C ASP A 85 -0.85 12.46 8.58
N ASN A 86 -1.74 11.51 8.40
CA ASN A 86 -2.41 10.82 9.50
C ASN A 86 -2.61 9.33 9.20
N LEU A 87 -2.86 8.56 10.25
CA LEU A 87 -3.00 7.10 10.18
C LEU A 87 -4.22 6.63 9.39
N VAL A 88 -5.29 7.42 9.31
CA VAL A 88 -6.50 7.06 8.54
C VAL A 88 -6.24 7.18 7.06
N GLN A 89 -5.62 8.27 6.62
CA GLN A 89 -5.23 8.46 5.23
C GLN A 89 -4.17 7.45 4.80
N LEU A 90 -3.19 7.17 5.66
CA LEU A 90 -2.20 6.12 5.43
C LEU A 90 -2.89 4.77 5.24
N PHE A 91 -3.84 4.42 6.13
CA PHE A 91 -4.59 3.18 6.02
C PHE A 91 -5.46 3.10 4.76
N PHE A 92 -6.03 4.22 4.31
CA PHE A 92 -6.74 4.28 3.03
C PHE A 92 -5.84 3.88 1.86
N GLY A 93 -4.63 4.45 1.78
CA GLY A 93 -3.64 4.05 0.77
C GLY A 93 -3.21 2.60 0.94
N TRP A 94 -2.98 2.15 2.17
CA TRP A 94 -2.60 0.79 2.53
C TRP A 94 -3.59 -0.26 2.05
N GLU A 95 -4.88 -0.02 2.25
CA GLU A 95 -5.96 -0.88 1.78
C GLU A 95 -6.12 -0.83 0.25
N GLY A 96 -5.97 0.36 -0.32
CA GLY A 96 -6.07 0.56 -1.75
C GLY A 96 -5.00 -0.19 -2.54
N VAL A 97 -3.74 -0.20 -2.10
CA VAL A 97 -2.68 -0.99 -2.74
C VAL A 97 -2.93 -2.49 -2.60
N GLY A 98 -3.53 -2.93 -1.47
CA GLY A 98 -3.97 -4.31 -1.27
C GLY A 98 -5.05 -4.74 -2.28
N LEU A 99 -6.05 -3.90 -2.49
CA LEU A 99 -7.10 -4.12 -3.50
C LEU A 99 -6.50 -4.17 -4.91
N CYS A 100 -5.63 -3.23 -5.26
CA CYS A 100 -5.00 -3.21 -6.57
C CYS A 100 -4.13 -4.44 -6.81
N SER A 101 -3.44 -4.95 -5.78
CA SER A 101 -2.67 -6.18 -5.89
C SER A 101 -3.57 -7.38 -6.25
N TYR A 102 -4.75 -7.49 -5.62
CA TYR A 102 -5.75 -8.49 -5.98
C TYR A 102 -6.15 -8.41 -7.46
N LEU A 103 -6.48 -7.20 -7.93
CA LEU A 103 -6.92 -6.97 -9.30
C LEU A 103 -5.83 -7.24 -10.33
N LEU A 104 -4.59 -6.90 -10.02
CA LEU A 104 -3.44 -7.04 -10.90
C LEU A 104 -2.86 -8.46 -10.90
N ILE A 105 -2.77 -9.14 -9.74
CA ILE A 105 -2.33 -10.54 -9.67
C ILE A 105 -3.34 -11.43 -10.37
N GLY A 106 -4.63 -11.19 -10.13
CA GLY A 106 -5.73 -11.91 -10.75
C GLY A 106 -6.09 -11.42 -12.16
N PHE A 107 -5.28 -10.59 -12.81
CA PHE A 107 -5.65 -9.90 -14.05
C PHE A 107 -6.16 -10.84 -15.15
N TRP A 108 -5.56 -12.00 -15.29
CA TRP A 108 -5.91 -13.01 -16.29
C TRP A 108 -6.89 -14.09 -15.74
N PHE A 109 -7.83 -13.69 -14.89
CA PHE A 109 -8.78 -14.60 -14.27
C PHE A 109 -9.71 -15.34 -15.26
N ASP A 110 -9.91 -14.79 -16.45
CA ASP A 110 -10.80 -15.25 -17.52
C ASP A 110 -10.11 -16.13 -18.58
N GLN A 111 -8.82 -16.41 -18.44
CA GLN A 111 -8.05 -17.15 -19.47
C GLN A 111 -8.32 -18.67 -19.52
N ASP A 112 -9.24 -19.19 -18.71
CA ASP A 112 -9.72 -20.58 -18.84
C ASP A 112 -10.78 -20.77 -19.94
N SER A 113 -11.28 -19.68 -20.55
CA SER A 113 -12.18 -19.79 -21.67
C SER A 113 -11.43 -20.26 -22.93
N ALA A 114 -12.02 -21.20 -23.67
CA ALA A 114 -11.45 -21.82 -24.88
C ALA A 114 -11.06 -20.83 -25.99
N ALA A 115 -11.35 -19.56 -25.82
CA ALA A 115 -11.08 -18.48 -26.77
C ALA A 115 -9.71 -17.80 -26.61
N SER A 116 -8.98 -18.07 -25.51
CA SER A 116 -7.68 -17.43 -25.28
C SER A 116 -6.53 -18.40 -25.56
N PRO A 117 -5.58 -18.07 -26.45
CA PRO A 117 -4.41 -18.90 -26.70
C PRO A 117 -3.59 -19.09 -25.41
N ARG A 118 -3.44 -20.32 -24.96
CA ARG A 118 -2.59 -20.63 -23.80
C ARG A 118 -1.14 -20.39 -24.16
N LEU A 119 -0.52 -19.39 -23.55
CA LEU A 119 0.92 -19.24 -23.64
C LEU A 119 1.60 -20.32 -22.79
N PRO A 120 2.63 -21.00 -23.29
CA PRO A 120 3.36 -22.02 -22.52
C PRO A 120 3.89 -21.46 -21.20
N GLY A 121 3.66 -22.18 -20.10
CA GLY A 121 4.12 -21.78 -18.77
C GLY A 121 3.18 -20.87 -17.98
N ARG A 122 2.06 -20.41 -18.53
CA ARG A 122 1.05 -19.63 -17.79
C ARG A 122 0.14 -20.51 -16.95
N GLN A 123 -0.20 -20.01 -15.77
CA GLN A 123 -1.24 -20.64 -14.92
C GLN A 123 -2.62 -20.49 -15.58
N THR A 124 -3.54 -21.35 -15.21
CA THR A 124 -4.94 -21.27 -15.63
C THR A 124 -5.63 -20.06 -14.99
N GLY A 125 -6.70 -19.52 -15.58
CA GLY A 125 -7.44 -18.39 -15.03
C GLY A 125 -7.98 -18.65 -13.64
N SER A 126 -8.37 -19.90 -13.32
CA SER A 126 -8.72 -20.32 -11.96
C SER A 126 -7.53 -20.24 -11.00
N GLY A 127 -6.32 -20.55 -11.48
CA GLY A 127 -5.07 -20.38 -10.73
C GLY A 127 -4.76 -18.90 -10.44
N ASN A 128 -4.90 -18.05 -11.45
CA ASN A 128 -4.68 -16.60 -11.32
C ASN A 128 -5.69 -15.96 -10.34
N SER A 129 -6.95 -16.31 -10.46
CA SER A 129 -8.00 -15.86 -9.53
C SER A 129 -7.75 -16.32 -8.09
N ARG A 130 -7.27 -17.56 -7.91
CA ARG A 130 -6.91 -18.10 -6.60
C ARG A 130 -5.71 -17.38 -6.01
N ALA A 131 -4.67 -17.10 -6.81
CA ALA A 131 -3.49 -16.35 -6.40
C ALA A 131 -3.85 -14.94 -5.93
N GLY A 132 -4.67 -14.21 -6.71
CA GLY A 132 -5.16 -12.89 -6.32
C GLY A 132 -5.95 -12.92 -5.01
N ARG A 133 -6.90 -13.86 -4.86
CA ARG A 133 -7.68 -14.03 -3.61
C ARG A 133 -6.78 -14.37 -2.42
N LYS A 134 -5.79 -15.25 -2.61
CA LYS A 134 -4.83 -15.60 -1.56
C LYS A 134 -4.04 -14.37 -1.11
N ALA A 135 -3.49 -13.61 -2.04
CA ALA A 135 -2.78 -12.37 -1.73
C ALA A 135 -3.67 -11.41 -0.93
N PHE A 136 -4.91 -11.17 -1.38
CA PHE A 136 -5.84 -10.28 -0.70
C PHE A 136 -6.17 -10.74 0.72
N VAL A 137 -6.54 -12.00 0.91
CA VAL A 137 -6.95 -12.54 2.22
C VAL A 137 -5.78 -12.55 3.21
N VAL A 138 -4.59 -12.97 2.78
CA VAL A 138 -3.40 -13.01 3.65
C VAL A 138 -2.99 -11.61 4.08
N ASN A 139 -3.02 -10.64 3.15
CA ASN A 139 -2.77 -9.25 3.51
C ASN A 139 -3.81 -8.71 4.50
N ARG A 140 -5.11 -9.08 4.33
CA ARG A 140 -6.19 -8.68 5.24
C ARG A 140 -5.99 -9.16 6.67
N VAL A 141 -5.41 -10.34 6.85
CA VAL A 141 -5.03 -10.84 8.19
C VAL A 141 -3.99 -9.92 8.84
N GLY A 142 -3.00 -9.45 8.07
CA GLY A 142 -2.05 -8.43 8.54
C GLY A 142 -2.74 -7.09 8.84
N ASP A 143 -3.60 -6.63 7.93
CA ASP A 143 -4.31 -5.35 8.04
C ASP A 143 -5.21 -5.29 9.29
N PHE A 144 -5.72 -6.43 9.77
CA PHE A 144 -6.46 -6.51 11.03
C PHE A 144 -5.60 -6.11 12.24
N GLY A 145 -4.34 -6.55 12.27
CA GLY A 145 -3.39 -6.10 13.30
C GLY A 145 -3.15 -4.59 13.23
N PHE A 146 -2.98 -4.05 12.03
CA PHE A 146 -2.82 -2.62 11.81
C PHE A 146 -4.03 -1.82 12.33
N LEU A 147 -5.25 -2.26 12.03
CA LEU A 147 -6.47 -1.61 12.51
C LEU A 147 -6.57 -1.58 14.02
N ILE A 148 -6.24 -2.69 14.71
CA ILE A 148 -6.24 -2.70 16.17
C ILE A 148 -5.22 -1.69 16.71
N ALA A 149 -4.05 -1.58 16.10
CA ALA A 149 -3.06 -0.58 16.48
C ALA A 149 -3.59 0.86 16.36
N VAL A 150 -4.27 1.17 15.25
CA VAL A 150 -4.92 2.48 15.02
C VAL A 150 -5.98 2.76 16.09
N PHE A 151 -6.82 1.79 16.43
CA PHE A 151 -7.82 1.94 17.49
C PHE A 151 -7.20 2.17 18.87
N LEU A 152 -6.11 1.46 19.19
CA LEU A 152 -5.38 1.67 20.45
C LEU A 152 -4.72 3.06 20.50
N MET A 153 -4.16 3.53 19.39
CA MET A 153 -3.61 4.88 19.32
C MET A 153 -4.70 5.93 19.53
N PHE A 154 -5.83 5.81 18.84
CA PHE A 154 -6.96 6.72 19.02
C PHE A 154 -7.50 6.71 20.46
N TRP A 155 -7.64 5.52 21.05
CA TRP A 155 -8.10 5.41 22.43
C TRP A 155 -7.16 6.07 23.44
N ALA A 156 -5.84 5.99 23.21
CA ALA A 156 -4.84 6.51 24.13
C ALA A 156 -4.56 8.00 23.94
N VAL A 157 -4.51 8.46 22.69
CA VAL A 157 -4.08 9.82 22.33
C VAL A 157 -5.28 10.73 22.06
N GLY A 158 -6.41 10.16 21.60
CA GLY A 158 -7.57 10.92 21.14
C GLY A 158 -7.44 11.49 19.73
N SER A 159 -6.31 11.25 19.07
CA SER A 159 -6.00 11.73 17.73
C SER A 159 -5.27 10.66 16.91
N LEU A 160 -5.31 10.79 15.58
CA LEU A 160 -4.62 9.92 14.62
C LEU A 160 -3.63 10.70 13.74
N GLN A 161 -3.37 11.97 14.05
CA GLN A 161 -2.33 12.78 13.43
C GLN A 161 -0.95 12.29 13.88
N PHE A 162 -0.01 12.15 12.97
CA PHE A 162 1.33 11.62 13.31
C PHE A 162 2.05 12.47 14.36
N GLU A 163 1.98 13.79 14.24
CA GLU A 163 2.63 14.70 15.18
C GLU A 163 2.12 14.52 16.61
N GLU A 164 0.80 14.44 16.78
CA GLU A 164 0.16 14.28 18.08
C GLU A 164 0.44 12.91 18.70
N VAL A 165 0.44 11.84 17.88
CA VAL A 165 0.79 10.50 18.32
C VAL A 165 2.26 10.45 18.78
N PHE A 166 3.19 11.01 18.02
CA PHE A 166 4.60 11.03 18.40
C PHE A 166 4.84 11.85 19.66
N HIS A 167 4.25 13.04 19.75
CA HIS A 167 4.35 13.90 20.92
C HIS A 167 3.84 13.21 22.18
N TYR A 168 2.71 12.51 22.10
CA TYR A 168 2.15 11.76 23.23
C TYR A 168 3.16 10.72 23.77
N PHE A 169 3.78 9.94 22.89
CA PHE A 169 4.74 8.92 23.33
C PHE A 169 6.08 9.50 23.77
N GLU A 170 6.50 10.64 23.27
CA GLU A 170 7.67 11.37 23.77
C GLU A 170 7.43 11.90 25.20
N GLU A 171 6.28 12.48 25.45
CA GLU A 171 5.92 13.05 26.75
C GLU A 171 5.71 11.98 27.83
N HIS A 172 5.03 10.89 27.49
CA HIS A 172 4.67 9.84 28.47
C HIS A 172 5.78 8.76 28.61
N GLY A 173 6.76 8.71 27.73
CA GLY A 173 7.98 7.92 27.83
C GLY A 173 7.82 6.52 28.43
N ALA A 174 8.45 6.30 29.58
CA ALA A 174 8.44 4.99 30.25
C ALA A 174 7.05 4.54 30.75
N ALA A 175 6.16 5.47 31.07
CA ALA A 175 4.80 5.15 31.54
C ALA A 175 3.94 4.54 30.42
N ALA A 176 4.15 4.95 29.17
CA ALA A 176 3.44 4.43 28.01
C ALA A 176 4.17 3.27 27.28
N SER A 177 5.30 2.79 27.83
CA SER A 177 6.15 1.80 27.15
C SER A 177 5.44 0.49 26.80
N GLY A 178 4.58 -0.01 27.67
CA GLY A 178 3.80 -1.22 27.44
C GLY A 178 2.78 -1.05 26.29
N LEU A 179 2.11 0.10 26.24
CA LEU A 179 1.17 0.45 25.17
C LEU A 179 1.91 0.66 23.84
N ALA A 180 3.02 1.40 23.85
CA ALA A 180 3.86 1.60 22.67
C ALA A 180 4.35 0.27 22.10
N THR A 181 4.79 -0.65 22.96
CA THR A 181 5.20 -2.00 22.54
C THR A 181 4.05 -2.78 21.91
N ALA A 182 2.86 -2.75 22.52
CA ALA A 182 1.69 -3.45 21.98
C ALA A 182 1.29 -2.88 20.59
N ILE A 183 1.27 -1.57 20.44
CA ILE A 183 1.00 -0.89 19.17
C ILE A 183 2.05 -1.26 18.12
N ALA A 184 3.34 -1.20 18.47
CA ALA A 184 4.43 -1.56 17.56
C ALA A 184 4.35 -3.00 17.08
N LEU A 185 4.03 -3.96 17.97
CA LEU A 185 3.83 -5.36 17.60
C LEU A 185 2.62 -5.56 16.68
N LEU A 186 1.53 -4.85 16.91
CA LEU A 186 0.35 -4.90 16.06
C LEU A 186 0.59 -4.28 14.68
N LEU A 187 1.31 -3.15 14.62
CA LEU A 187 1.76 -2.58 13.34
C LEU A 187 2.69 -3.55 12.61
N LEU A 188 3.60 -4.22 13.33
CA LEU A 188 4.47 -5.24 12.75
C LEU A 188 3.67 -6.39 12.13
N VAL A 189 2.54 -6.81 12.73
CA VAL A 189 1.63 -7.80 12.10
C VAL A 189 1.13 -7.28 10.75
N GLY A 190 0.72 -6.02 10.66
CA GLY A 190 0.36 -5.38 9.38
C GLY A 190 1.50 -5.40 8.36
N VAL A 191 2.70 -5.03 8.80
CA VAL A 191 3.93 -5.06 7.99
C VAL A 191 4.22 -6.47 7.48
N THR A 192 4.11 -7.52 8.31
CA THR A 192 4.36 -8.90 7.86
C THR A 192 3.44 -9.33 6.72
N GLY A 193 2.22 -8.81 6.67
CA GLY A 193 1.28 -9.04 5.56
C GLY A 193 1.79 -8.42 4.25
N LYS A 194 1.95 -7.10 4.21
CA LYS A 194 2.34 -6.37 2.99
C LYS A 194 3.77 -6.68 2.55
N SER A 195 4.71 -6.76 3.48
CA SER A 195 6.13 -7.04 3.19
C SER A 195 6.43 -8.53 3.04
N ALA A 196 5.40 -9.38 3.01
CA ALA A 196 5.51 -10.83 2.82
C ALA A 196 6.56 -11.48 3.76
N GLN A 197 6.52 -11.09 5.03
CA GLN A 197 7.41 -11.65 6.05
C GLN A 197 6.74 -12.83 6.78
N ILE A 198 7.54 -13.63 7.50
CA ILE A 198 7.03 -14.74 8.31
C ILE A 198 6.10 -14.19 9.41
N PRO A 199 4.88 -14.74 9.57
CA PRO A 199 4.34 -15.96 8.93
C PRO A 199 3.51 -15.70 7.65
N LEU A 200 3.29 -14.44 7.22
CA LEU A 200 2.34 -14.07 6.17
C LEU A 200 2.97 -14.00 4.75
N PHE A 201 4.11 -14.63 4.52
CA PHE A 201 4.82 -14.60 3.22
C PHE A 201 4.21 -15.47 2.12
N VAL A 202 3.28 -16.35 2.46
CA VAL A 202 2.79 -17.44 1.59
C VAL A 202 2.06 -16.98 0.32
N TRP A 203 1.67 -15.71 0.23
CA TRP A 203 1.01 -15.14 -0.95
C TRP A 203 1.99 -14.70 -2.04
N LEU A 204 3.21 -14.31 -1.66
CA LEU A 204 4.18 -13.70 -2.57
C LEU A 204 4.64 -14.64 -3.71
N PRO A 205 4.92 -15.93 -3.48
CA PRO A 205 5.27 -16.84 -4.58
C PRO A 205 4.13 -17.00 -5.61
N ASP A 206 2.88 -17.07 -5.16
CA ASP A 206 1.73 -17.21 -6.04
C ASP A 206 1.38 -15.91 -6.78
N ALA A 207 1.81 -14.77 -6.25
CA ALA A 207 1.60 -13.46 -6.86
C ALA A 207 2.29 -13.30 -8.22
N MET A 208 3.27 -14.16 -8.54
CA MET A 208 3.91 -14.22 -9.86
C MET A 208 2.97 -14.73 -10.98
N ALA A 209 1.76 -15.11 -10.67
CA ALA A 209 0.72 -15.48 -11.63
C ALA A 209 0.26 -14.29 -12.51
N GLY A 210 0.39 -13.06 -12.01
CA GLY A 210 0.07 -11.84 -12.73
C GLY A 210 1.08 -11.48 -13.84
N PRO A 211 0.78 -10.45 -14.66
CA PRO A 211 1.71 -9.92 -15.65
C PRO A 211 3.03 -9.48 -15.04
N THR A 212 4.15 -9.66 -15.76
CA THR A 212 5.50 -9.29 -15.26
C THR A 212 5.61 -7.82 -14.79
N PRO A 213 5.02 -6.81 -15.48
CA PRO A 213 5.05 -5.43 -14.99
C PRO A 213 4.43 -5.25 -13.60
N VAL A 214 3.42 -6.08 -13.27
CA VAL A 214 2.79 -6.09 -11.95
C VAL A 214 3.78 -6.52 -10.88
N SER A 215 4.49 -7.63 -11.14
CA SER A 215 5.51 -8.12 -10.21
C SER A 215 6.62 -7.09 -9.98
N ALA A 216 7.04 -6.40 -11.03
CA ALA A 216 8.06 -5.36 -10.95
C ALA A 216 7.56 -4.15 -10.11
N LEU A 217 6.31 -3.73 -10.27
CA LEU A 217 5.76 -2.59 -9.55
C LEU A 217 5.45 -2.94 -8.08
N ILE A 218 4.68 -4.01 -7.86
CA ILE A 218 4.16 -4.38 -6.54
C ILE A 218 5.26 -4.93 -5.64
N HIS A 219 6.06 -5.88 -6.15
CA HIS A 219 6.95 -6.69 -5.32
C HIS A 219 8.36 -6.13 -5.18
N ALA A 220 8.81 -5.32 -6.12
CA ALA A 220 10.17 -4.78 -6.08
C ALA A 220 10.23 -3.36 -5.51
N ALA A 221 9.30 -2.46 -5.88
CA ALA A 221 9.50 -1.04 -5.66
C ALA A 221 8.49 -0.38 -4.72
N THR A 222 7.34 -0.99 -4.43
CA THR A 222 6.25 -0.24 -3.78
C THR A 222 5.55 -0.98 -2.65
N MET A 223 4.68 -1.97 -2.93
CA MET A 223 3.83 -2.55 -1.90
C MET A 223 4.60 -3.29 -0.80
N VAL A 224 5.62 -4.08 -1.18
CA VAL A 224 6.42 -4.84 -0.21
C VAL A 224 7.31 -3.93 0.62
N THR A 225 7.69 -2.78 0.10
CA THR A 225 8.48 -1.77 0.82
C THR A 225 7.63 -0.81 1.66
N ALA A 226 6.31 -0.78 1.46
CA ALA A 226 5.42 0.12 2.22
C ALA A 226 5.36 -0.18 3.72
N GLY A 227 5.73 -1.38 4.13
CA GLY A 227 5.77 -1.78 5.54
C GLY A 227 7.15 -1.65 6.21
N ILE A 228 8.16 -1.21 5.48
CA ILE A 228 9.53 -1.04 5.97
C ILE A 228 9.84 0.44 6.09
#